data_294ce5a3d56fbb487e9ac90db3c3eebf
#
_entry.id   294ce5a3d56fbb487e9ac90db3c3eebf
#
_cell.length_a   1.000
_cell.length_b   1.000
_cell.length_c   1.000
_cell.angle_alpha   90.00
_cell.angle_beta   90.00
_cell.angle_gamma   90.00
#
_symmetry.space_group_name_H-M   'P 1'
#
loop_
_entity.id
_entity.type
_entity.pdbx_description
1 polymer ?
#
loop_
_entity_poly.entity_id
_entity_poly.type
_entity_poly.pdbx_seq_one_letter_code
_entity_poly.pdbx_strand_id
1 'polypeptide(L)'
;MKKILKILSGIGCFLGTYLLVSLFAAVFCFAGDTFETFKNSSTMLVVPENVEITGNVRMTREDILLTTGLDRKVSFFDVDEKKIELNLTTCGWVKKAFAEKFFPNSVKITIEEFKPMMIVNSRKKSPDSDKDIFTMWFSDSDGILFKRALPNETDSSIPVFFLNYPTQESEKKRSERIKKAIFIAEKWNNISSLCKLETMTYEVLAGYSVECAGKSGLKTVVHLKEDFSDDEWIAIMESVSDVAVSLLDEDKWAGEYEIDKRDGSLDGRKYEIIYGKLVQNIKKGSVDGKR
;
A
#
# COMPACT_ATOMS: atom_id res chain seq x y z
N MET A 1 3.40 -32.34 83.37
CA MET A 1 2.95 -33.16 82.24
C MET A 1 2.12 -32.41 81.20
N LYS A 2 1.04 -31.74 81.52
CA LYS A 2 0.15 -31.04 80.53
C LYS A 2 0.81 -29.94 79.68
N LYS A 3 1.86 -29.20 80.14
CA LYS A 3 2.63 -28.19 79.38
C LYS A 3 3.53 -28.83 78.32
N ILE A 4 4.16 -29.97 78.64
CA ILE A 4 5.06 -30.68 77.73
C ILE A 4 4.27 -31.28 76.56
N LEU A 5 3.06 -31.79 76.84
CA LEU A 5 2.18 -32.38 75.82
C LEU A 5 1.70 -31.28 74.84
N LYS A 6 1.42 -30.04 75.28
CA LYS A 6 1.02 -28.95 74.40
C LYS A 6 2.19 -28.48 73.51
N ILE A 7 3.41 -28.49 74.03
CA ILE A 7 4.61 -28.11 73.27
C ILE A 7 4.87 -29.21 72.19
N LEU A 8 4.82 -30.46 72.55
CA LEU A 8 4.95 -31.59 71.60
C LEU A 8 3.87 -31.60 70.53
N SER A 9 2.63 -31.30 70.87
CA SER A 9 1.52 -31.13 69.90
C SER A 9 1.75 -29.96 68.96
N GLY A 10 2.29 -28.84 69.46
CA GLY A 10 2.61 -27.66 68.64
C GLY A 10 3.74 -27.95 67.64
N ILE A 11 4.79 -28.65 68.09
CA ILE A 11 5.92 -29.07 67.23
C ILE A 11 5.47 -30.07 66.15
N GLY A 12 4.59 -31.01 66.52
CA GLY A 12 4.01 -31.97 65.56
C GLY A 12 3.17 -31.29 64.48
N CYS A 13 2.38 -30.25 64.89
CA CYS A 13 1.58 -29.49 63.94
C CYS A 13 2.49 -28.66 62.98
N PHE A 14 3.53 -28.02 63.49
CA PHE A 14 4.51 -27.29 62.65
C PHE A 14 5.26 -28.22 61.69
N LEU A 15 5.70 -29.36 62.12
CA LEU A 15 6.34 -30.38 61.26
C LEU A 15 5.36 -30.91 60.20
N GLY A 16 4.12 -31.14 60.56
CA GLY A 16 3.12 -31.57 59.62
C GLY A 16 2.78 -30.54 58.53
N THR A 17 2.65 -29.30 58.93
CA THR A 17 2.43 -28.19 57.95
C THR A 17 3.65 -27.95 57.04
N TYR A 18 4.85 -28.05 57.61
CA TYR A 18 6.10 -27.96 56.81
C TYR A 18 6.22 -29.09 55.79
N LEU A 19 5.93 -30.33 56.17
CA LEU A 19 5.93 -31.47 55.29
C LEU A 19 4.84 -31.33 54.16
N LEU A 20 3.64 -30.86 54.51
CA LEU A 20 2.60 -30.63 53.52
C LEU A 20 2.99 -29.56 52.52
N VAL A 21 3.54 -28.44 52.98
CA VAL A 21 3.99 -27.35 52.09
C VAL A 21 5.15 -27.79 51.18
N SER A 22 6.12 -28.56 51.75
CA SER A 22 7.25 -29.09 50.95
C SER A 22 6.79 -30.12 49.93
N LEU A 23 5.84 -30.97 50.27
CA LEU A 23 5.26 -31.92 49.32
C LEU A 23 4.50 -31.20 48.20
N PHE A 24 3.70 -30.18 48.55
CA PHE A 24 2.99 -29.36 47.57
C PHE A 24 3.95 -28.65 46.64
N ALA A 25 5.01 -28.05 47.15
CA ALA A 25 6.07 -27.42 46.37
C ALA A 25 6.76 -28.42 45.43
N ALA A 26 7.10 -29.61 45.93
CA ALA A 26 7.72 -30.66 45.13
C ALA A 26 6.81 -31.15 44.00
N VAL A 27 5.51 -31.36 44.26
CA VAL A 27 4.52 -31.72 43.25
C VAL A 27 4.39 -30.60 42.21
N PHE A 28 4.36 -29.36 42.65
CA PHE A 28 4.26 -28.22 41.76
C PHE A 28 5.48 -28.06 40.85
N CYS A 29 6.69 -28.23 41.40
CA CYS A 29 7.92 -28.21 40.61
C CYS A 29 7.94 -29.37 39.61
N PHE A 30 7.59 -30.59 40.04
CA PHE A 30 7.56 -31.78 39.17
C PHE A 30 6.53 -31.61 38.05
N ALA A 31 5.36 -31.05 38.35
CA ALA A 31 4.33 -30.75 37.35
C ALA A 31 4.80 -29.68 36.34
N GLY A 32 5.57 -28.67 36.81
CA GLY A 32 6.19 -27.66 35.95
C GLY A 32 7.20 -28.29 34.98
N ASP A 33 8.09 -29.10 35.47
CA ASP A 33 9.13 -29.75 34.65
C ASP A 33 8.52 -30.72 33.62
N THR A 34 7.49 -31.45 33.99
CA THR A 34 6.77 -32.34 33.07
C THR A 34 6.00 -31.56 32.02
N PHE A 35 5.40 -30.43 32.37
CA PHE A 35 4.71 -29.56 31.44
C PHE A 35 5.67 -28.92 30.43
N GLU A 36 6.83 -28.41 30.88
CA GLU A 36 7.85 -27.85 29.97
C GLU A 36 8.42 -28.93 29.04
N THR A 37 8.60 -30.15 29.51
CA THR A 37 9.04 -31.29 28.69
C THR A 37 7.96 -31.63 27.62
N PHE A 38 6.69 -31.60 27.98
CA PHE A 38 5.57 -31.84 27.07
C PHE A 38 5.46 -30.71 26.04
N LYS A 39 5.55 -29.44 26.49
CA LYS A 39 5.51 -28.26 25.65
C LYS A 39 6.60 -28.28 24.56
N ASN A 40 7.78 -28.78 24.88
CA ASN A 40 8.92 -28.85 23.98
C ASN A 40 9.06 -30.19 23.26
N SER A 41 8.10 -31.10 23.41
CA SER A 41 8.09 -32.35 22.67
C SER A 41 7.97 -32.09 21.16
N SER A 42 8.55 -32.95 20.34
CA SER A 42 8.52 -32.81 18.87
C SER A 42 7.08 -32.77 18.30
N THR A 43 6.13 -33.37 19.03
CA THR A 43 4.70 -33.38 18.65
C THR A 43 4.04 -32.01 18.83
N MET A 44 4.56 -31.17 19.73
CA MET A 44 3.99 -29.83 20.05
C MET A 44 4.79 -28.69 19.41
N LEU A 45 5.75 -28.99 18.56
CA LEU A 45 6.53 -27.97 17.86
C LEU A 45 5.88 -27.67 16.52
N VAL A 46 5.52 -26.40 16.32
CA VAL A 46 5.17 -25.84 15.02
C VAL A 46 6.49 -25.67 14.25
N VAL A 47 6.57 -26.31 13.11
CA VAL A 47 7.68 -26.20 12.16
C VAL A 47 7.20 -25.41 10.93
N PRO A 48 8.09 -24.76 10.18
CA PRO A 48 7.70 -23.97 9.02
C PRO A 48 6.82 -24.72 8.01
N GLU A 49 7.03 -26.03 7.87
CA GLU A 49 6.29 -26.90 6.96
C GLU A 49 4.83 -27.08 7.38
N ASN A 50 4.53 -26.95 8.68
CA ASN A 50 3.19 -27.06 9.25
C ASN A 50 2.43 -25.72 9.28
N VAL A 51 2.99 -24.66 8.70
CA VAL A 51 2.33 -23.36 8.56
C VAL A 51 1.68 -23.28 7.18
N GLU A 52 0.36 -23.29 7.14
CA GLU A 52 -0.42 -23.03 5.92
C GLU A 52 -0.57 -21.51 5.73
N ILE A 53 -0.21 -21.01 4.55
CA ILE A 53 -0.33 -19.58 4.21
C ILE A 53 -1.21 -19.45 2.98
N THR A 54 -2.22 -18.57 3.05
CA THR A 54 -3.15 -18.31 1.95
C THR A 54 -3.37 -16.80 1.75
N GLY A 55 -3.65 -16.39 0.48
CA GLY A 55 -3.99 -15.02 0.15
C GLY A 55 -2.79 -14.10 -0.11
N ASN A 56 -1.57 -14.60 0.03
CA ASN A 56 -0.36 -13.86 -0.31
C ASN A 56 -0.15 -13.84 -1.85
N VAL A 57 0.15 -12.67 -2.38
CA VAL A 57 0.39 -12.42 -3.81
C VAL A 57 1.78 -11.83 -4.02
N ARG A 58 2.12 -10.80 -3.25
CA ARG A 58 3.40 -10.09 -3.34
C ARG A 58 4.40 -10.53 -2.27
N MET A 59 3.90 -10.82 -1.08
CA MET A 59 4.76 -11.34 -0.01
C MET A 59 5.09 -12.81 -0.26
N THR A 60 6.37 -13.14 -0.18
CA THR A 60 6.79 -14.54 -0.27
C THR A 60 6.44 -15.30 1.01
N ARG A 61 6.36 -16.62 0.89
CA ARG A 61 6.16 -17.48 2.06
C ARG A 61 7.25 -17.27 3.12
N GLU A 62 8.48 -17.12 2.67
CA GLU A 62 9.67 -16.92 3.49
C GLU A 62 9.58 -15.60 4.27
N ASP A 63 9.18 -14.51 3.62
CA ASP A 63 9.01 -13.21 4.27
C ASP A 63 7.92 -13.26 5.34
N ILE A 64 6.83 -13.97 5.08
CA ILE A 64 5.72 -14.13 6.03
C ILE A 64 6.19 -14.93 7.25
N LEU A 65 6.87 -16.06 7.03
CA LEU A 65 7.41 -16.86 8.12
C LEU A 65 8.41 -16.08 8.97
N LEU A 66 9.30 -15.34 8.34
CA LEU A 66 10.28 -14.49 9.03
C LEU A 66 9.61 -13.39 9.86
N THR A 67 8.62 -12.70 9.26
CA THR A 67 7.87 -11.62 9.92
C THR A 67 7.09 -12.11 11.14
N THR A 68 6.58 -13.32 11.06
CA THR A 68 5.80 -13.94 12.15
C THR A 68 6.67 -14.65 13.20
N GLY A 69 7.95 -14.89 12.89
CA GLY A 69 8.85 -15.67 13.72
C GLY A 69 8.61 -17.17 13.68
N LEU A 70 7.87 -17.64 12.65
CA LEU A 70 7.59 -19.05 12.37
C LEU A 70 8.55 -19.67 11.34
N ASP A 71 9.65 -18.99 11.03
CA ASP A 71 10.77 -19.44 10.20
C ASP A 71 11.62 -20.54 10.89
N ARG A 72 11.37 -20.78 12.17
CA ARG A 72 12.03 -21.74 13.03
C ARG A 72 11.03 -22.55 13.85
N LYS A 73 11.50 -23.59 14.52
CA LYS A 73 10.68 -24.40 15.43
C LYS A 73 10.24 -23.58 16.63
N VAL A 74 8.94 -23.49 16.85
CA VAL A 74 8.31 -22.76 17.95
C VAL A 74 7.32 -23.68 18.65
N SER A 75 7.27 -23.67 19.99
CA SER A 75 6.26 -24.42 20.69
C SER A 75 4.85 -23.92 20.35
N PHE A 76 3.91 -24.84 20.11
CA PHE A 76 2.52 -24.52 19.85
C PHE A 76 1.89 -23.60 20.90
N PHE A 77 2.31 -23.75 22.14
CA PHE A 77 1.80 -22.95 23.26
C PHE A 77 2.39 -21.52 23.28
N ASP A 78 3.54 -21.30 22.62
CA ASP A 78 4.20 -19.99 22.53
C ASP A 78 3.79 -19.21 21.29
N VAL A 79 3.01 -19.82 20.38
CA VAL A 79 2.46 -19.14 19.23
C VAL A 79 1.33 -18.22 19.70
N ASP A 80 1.51 -16.92 19.46
CA ASP A 80 0.53 -15.87 19.75
C ASP A 80 -0.09 -15.38 18.45
N GLU A 81 -1.36 -15.75 18.20
CA GLU A 81 -2.10 -15.42 16.98
C GLU A 81 -2.22 -13.91 16.79
N LYS A 82 -2.51 -13.15 17.86
CA LYS A 82 -2.66 -11.69 17.80
C LYS A 82 -1.35 -10.99 17.47
N LYS A 83 -0.25 -11.52 17.99
CA LYS A 83 1.09 -10.99 17.69
C LYS A 83 1.45 -11.24 16.23
N ILE A 84 1.11 -12.40 15.70
CA ILE A 84 1.29 -12.73 14.26
C ILE A 84 0.50 -11.75 13.40
N GLU A 85 -0.79 -11.56 13.68
CA GLU A 85 -1.66 -10.63 12.96
C GLU A 85 -1.13 -9.20 12.99
N LEU A 86 -0.70 -8.74 14.18
CA LEU A 86 -0.13 -7.41 14.35
C LEU A 86 1.17 -7.26 13.55
N ASN A 87 2.10 -8.20 13.64
CA ASN A 87 3.35 -8.15 12.91
C ASN A 87 3.12 -8.08 11.39
N LEU A 88 2.21 -8.89 10.88
CA LEU A 88 1.87 -8.88 9.46
C LEU A 88 1.22 -7.57 9.02
N THR A 89 0.32 -7.00 9.81
CA THR A 89 -0.33 -5.72 9.48
C THR A 89 0.61 -4.52 9.54
N THR A 90 1.78 -4.64 10.17
CA THR A 90 2.84 -3.62 10.08
C THR A 90 3.56 -3.64 8.73
N CYS A 91 3.48 -4.74 7.98
CA CYS A 91 3.98 -4.81 6.62
C CYS A 91 3.06 -3.99 5.71
N GLY A 92 3.59 -2.99 5.04
CA GLY A 92 2.78 -2.08 4.22
C GLY A 92 1.95 -2.74 3.13
N TRP A 93 2.25 -3.97 2.73
CA TRP A 93 1.46 -4.71 1.74
C TRP A 93 0.22 -5.40 2.33
N VAL A 94 0.18 -5.65 3.63
CA VAL A 94 -0.89 -6.42 4.26
C VAL A 94 -2.02 -5.50 4.73
N LYS A 95 -3.21 -5.70 4.18
CA LYS A 95 -4.44 -5.00 4.56
C LYS A 95 -5.09 -5.63 5.79
N LYS A 96 -5.14 -6.97 5.81
CA LYS A 96 -5.62 -7.75 6.95
C LYS A 96 -4.84 -9.06 7.05
N ALA A 97 -4.70 -9.55 8.25
CA ALA A 97 -4.14 -10.85 8.54
C ALA A 97 -4.99 -11.56 9.60
N PHE A 98 -5.15 -12.86 9.46
CA PHE A 98 -5.80 -13.74 10.43
C PHE A 98 -4.89 -14.92 10.67
N ALA A 99 -4.69 -15.26 11.92
CA ALA A 99 -3.91 -16.42 12.34
C ALA A 99 -4.76 -17.35 13.22
N GLU A 100 -4.74 -18.62 12.92
CA GLU A 100 -5.48 -19.66 13.66
C GLU A 100 -4.53 -20.82 13.97
N LYS A 101 -4.55 -21.28 15.22
CA LYS A 101 -3.79 -22.45 15.66
C LYS A 101 -4.63 -23.70 15.59
N PHE A 102 -4.06 -24.76 15.06
CA PHE A 102 -4.66 -26.10 15.04
C PHE A 102 -3.77 -27.09 15.80
N PHE A 103 -4.33 -27.61 16.88
CA PHE A 103 -3.62 -28.61 17.69
C PHE A 103 -3.28 -29.85 16.85
N PRO A 104 -2.13 -30.48 17.01
CA PRO A 104 -1.10 -30.17 18.05
C PRO A 104 -0.02 -29.19 17.63
N ASN A 105 0.21 -28.91 16.33
CA ASN A 105 1.41 -28.24 15.85
C ASN A 105 1.25 -27.51 14.52
N SER A 106 0.04 -27.14 14.16
CA SER A 106 -0.23 -26.44 12.89
C SER A 106 -0.72 -25.01 13.11
N VAL A 107 -0.39 -24.12 12.18
CA VAL A 107 -0.86 -22.73 12.14
C VAL A 107 -1.34 -22.43 10.74
N LYS A 108 -2.48 -21.79 10.62
CA LYS A 108 -3.00 -21.25 9.37
C LYS A 108 -2.97 -19.74 9.42
N ILE A 109 -2.38 -19.13 8.39
CA ILE A 109 -2.30 -17.69 8.22
C ILE A 109 -3.03 -17.33 6.94
N THR A 110 -4.05 -16.48 7.05
CA THR A 110 -4.79 -15.92 5.91
C THR A 110 -4.50 -14.45 5.79
N ILE A 111 -4.05 -14.02 4.61
CA ILE A 111 -3.63 -12.64 4.35
C ILE A 111 -4.52 -12.04 3.27
N GLU A 112 -4.94 -10.80 3.48
CA GLU A 112 -5.51 -9.94 2.46
C GLU A 112 -4.51 -8.83 2.17
N GLU A 113 -3.94 -8.82 0.96
CA GLU A 113 -2.98 -7.78 0.56
C GLU A 113 -3.68 -6.58 -0.06
N PHE A 114 -3.07 -5.40 0.09
CA PHE A 114 -3.48 -4.21 -0.65
C PHE A 114 -3.22 -4.37 -2.14
N LYS A 115 -4.18 -3.97 -2.95
CA LYS A 115 -4.04 -3.87 -4.40
C LYS A 115 -3.68 -2.42 -4.77
N PRO A 116 -2.48 -2.15 -5.27
CA PRO A 116 -2.11 -0.81 -5.67
C PRO A 116 -2.86 -0.42 -6.95
N MET A 117 -3.55 0.72 -6.90
CA MET A 117 -4.30 1.29 -8.02
C MET A 117 -3.61 2.52 -8.60
N MET A 118 -2.84 3.25 -7.78
CA MET A 118 -2.19 4.48 -8.17
C MET A 118 -0.94 4.73 -7.32
N ILE A 119 0.07 5.36 -7.90
CA ILE A 119 1.23 5.87 -7.17
C ILE A 119 1.00 7.37 -6.96
N VAL A 120 0.86 7.79 -5.71
CA VAL A 120 0.62 9.19 -5.35
C VAL A 120 1.92 9.85 -4.96
N ASN A 121 2.30 10.90 -5.69
CA ASN A 121 3.41 11.76 -5.32
C ASN A 121 2.90 12.85 -4.37
N SER A 122 3.26 12.73 -3.10
CA SER A 122 2.88 13.68 -2.06
C SER A 122 4.03 14.63 -1.77
N ARG A 123 3.75 15.93 -1.89
CA ARG A 123 4.66 17.01 -1.55
C ARG A 123 4.50 17.39 -0.09
N LYS A 124 5.58 17.39 0.68
CA LYS A 124 5.62 17.96 2.04
C LYS A 124 6.69 19.05 2.11
N LYS A 125 6.37 20.17 2.76
CA LYS A 125 7.42 21.12 3.15
C LYS A 125 8.32 20.50 4.21
N SER A 126 9.62 20.62 4.04
CA SER A 126 10.57 20.24 5.08
C SER A 126 10.41 21.15 6.29
N PRO A 127 10.39 20.63 7.52
CA PRO A 127 10.33 21.46 8.72
C PRO A 127 11.57 22.33 8.91
N ASP A 128 12.71 21.92 8.38
CA ASP A 128 14.02 22.53 8.61
C ASP A 128 14.58 23.30 7.40
N SER A 129 13.90 23.30 6.27
CA SER A 129 14.34 23.96 5.05
C SER A 129 13.15 24.32 4.16
N ASP A 130 13.30 25.37 3.34
CA ASP A 130 12.27 25.77 2.36
C ASP A 130 12.18 24.78 1.17
N LYS A 131 12.82 23.61 1.29
CA LYS A 131 12.83 22.58 0.25
C LYS A 131 11.63 21.65 0.41
N ASP A 132 10.99 21.35 -0.71
CA ASP A 132 9.93 20.37 -0.77
C ASP A 132 10.50 18.94 -0.73
N ILE A 133 9.91 18.12 0.11
CA ILE A 133 10.18 16.68 0.14
C ILE A 133 9.08 15.99 -0.63
N PHE A 134 9.45 15.30 -1.70
CA PHE A 134 8.54 14.47 -2.48
C PHE A 134 8.62 13.03 -2.00
N THR A 135 7.48 12.45 -1.70
CA THR A 135 7.36 11.04 -1.31
C THR A 135 6.32 10.36 -2.16
N MET A 136 6.67 9.21 -2.70
CA MET A 136 5.76 8.40 -3.49
C MET A 136 5.13 7.31 -2.61
N TRP A 137 3.83 7.13 -2.73
CA TRP A 137 3.05 6.17 -1.97
C TRP A 137 2.13 5.40 -2.88
N PHE A 138 1.99 4.10 -2.64
CA PHE A 138 0.93 3.32 -3.24
C PHE A 138 -0.41 3.64 -2.58
N SER A 139 -1.45 3.75 -3.40
CA SER A 139 -2.84 3.92 -2.97
C SER A 139 -3.69 2.75 -3.44
N ASP A 140 -4.63 2.32 -2.60
CA ASP A 140 -5.68 1.36 -2.96
C ASP A 140 -6.88 2.06 -3.63
N SER A 141 -7.92 1.28 -3.99
CA SER A 141 -9.18 1.78 -4.58
C SER A 141 -9.94 2.76 -3.68
N ASP A 142 -9.69 2.71 -2.38
CA ASP A 142 -10.31 3.61 -1.40
C ASP A 142 -9.54 4.91 -1.21
N GLY A 143 -8.48 5.14 -1.98
CA GLY A 143 -7.62 6.31 -1.86
C GLY A 143 -6.77 6.31 -0.60
N ILE A 144 -6.59 5.15 0.03
CA ILE A 144 -5.78 4.97 1.23
C ILE A 144 -4.32 4.79 0.81
N LEU A 145 -3.44 5.64 1.34
CA LEU A 145 -2.01 5.48 1.15
C LEU A 145 -1.49 4.43 2.14
N PHE A 146 -1.05 3.29 1.63
CA PHE A 146 -0.71 2.14 2.48
C PHE A 146 0.78 1.82 2.58
N LYS A 147 1.56 2.09 1.55
CA LYS A 147 2.99 1.79 1.51
C LYS A 147 3.75 2.83 0.72
N ARG A 148 4.94 3.20 1.19
CA ARG A 148 5.87 4.02 0.42
C ARG A 148 6.35 3.25 -0.81
N ALA A 149 6.20 3.86 -1.99
CA ALA A 149 6.67 3.27 -3.24
C ALA A 149 8.18 3.47 -3.38
N LEU A 150 8.90 2.38 -3.55
CA LEU A 150 10.34 2.39 -3.82
C LEU A 150 10.57 2.28 -5.33
N PRO A 151 11.67 2.82 -5.87
CA PRO A 151 11.93 2.79 -7.32
C PRO A 151 11.94 1.40 -7.94
N ASN A 152 12.37 0.38 -7.19
CA ASN A 152 12.39 -1.02 -7.63
C ASN A 152 11.05 -1.75 -7.52
N GLU A 153 10.05 -1.14 -6.90
CA GLU A 153 8.72 -1.71 -6.71
C GLU A 153 7.67 -1.07 -7.62
N THR A 154 8.03 0.01 -8.33
CA THR A 154 7.13 0.73 -9.22
C THR A 154 7.02 -0.01 -10.55
N ASP A 155 5.79 -0.40 -10.90
CA ASP A 155 5.45 -0.96 -12.20
C ASP A 155 4.93 0.18 -13.09
N SER A 156 5.43 0.26 -14.33
CA SER A 156 4.99 1.23 -15.34
C SER A 156 3.51 1.08 -15.74
N SER A 157 2.86 0.01 -15.30
CA SER A 157 1.41 -0.18 -15.50
C SER A 157 0.56 0.63 -14.54
N ILE A 158 1.12 1.08 -13.41
CA ILE A 158 0.40 1.82 -12.37
C ILE A 158 0.56 3.32 -12.64
N PRO A 159 -0.54 4.08 -12.85
CA PRO A 159 -0.47 5.49 -13.13
C PRO A 159 0.07 6.29 -11.95
N VAL A 160 0.79 7.40 -12.26
CA VAL A 160 1.34 8.30 -11.25
C VAL A 160 0.44 9.52 -11.10
N PHE A 161 0.11 9.85 -9.86
CA PHE A 161 -0.70 11.01 -9.52
C PHE A 161 0.08 12.05 -8.72
N PHE A 162 0.26 13.22 -9.30
CA PHE A 162 0.90 14.38 -8.68
C PHE A 162 -0.14 15.22 -7.97
N LEU A 163 -0.16 15.14 -6.65
CA LEU A 163 -1.12 15.84 -5.82
C LEU A 163 -0.50 17.12 -5.27
N ASN A 164 -0.74 18.24 -5.95
CA ASN A 164 -0.28 19.57 -5.57
C ASN A 164 -1.33 20.28 -4.72
N TYR A 165 -1.27 20.14 -3.41
CA TYR A 165 -2.20 20.77 -2.48
C TYR A 165 -1.48 21.50 -1.33
N PRO A 166 -2.14 22.45 -0.68
CA PRO A 166 -1.60 23.07 0.53
C PRO A 166 -1.39 22.05 1.65
N THR A 167 -0.31 22.18 2.38
CA THR A 167 0.16 21.24 3.42
C THR A 167 -0.84 20.96 4.56
N GLN A 168 -1.97 21.62 4.62
CA GLN A 168 -2.97 21.53 5.70
C GLN A 168 -4.27 20.84 5.29
N GLU A 169 -4.30 20.10 4.19
CA GLU A 169 -5.50 19.40 3.79
C GLU A 169 -5.79 18.20 4.69
N SER A 170 -7.07 17.96 5.00
CA SER A 170 -7.48 16.79 5.80
C SER A 170 -7.27 15.49 5.02
N GLU A 171 -6.95 14.41 5.73
CA GLU A 171 -6.79 13.07 5.13
C GLU A 171 -8.01 12.63 4.33
N LYS A 172 -9.20 12.98 4.81
CA LYS A 172 -10.46 12.66 4.13
C LYS A 172 -10.52 13.29 2.74
N LYS A 173 -10.25 14.60 2.61
CA LYS A 173 -10.25 15.29 1.30
C LYS A 173 -9.18 14.73 0.37
N ARG A 174 -8.00 14.42 0.91
CA ARG A 174 -6.93 13.77 0.14
C ARG A 174 -7.39 12.43 -0.42
N SER A 175 -7.99 11.59 0.41
CA SER A 175 -8.52 10.29 -0.01
C SER A 175 -9.62 10.44 -1.08
N GLU A 176 -10.53 11.39 -0.92
CA GLU A 176 -11.58 11.68 -1.90
C GLU A 176 -10.99 12.07 -3.26
N ARG A 177 -9.95 12.90 -3.29
CA ARG A 177 -9.26 13.29 -4.53
C ARG A 177 -8.52 12.12 -5.18
N ILE A 178 -7.88 11.29 -4.39
CA ILE A 178 -7.22 10.08 -4.91
C ILE A 178 -8.26 9.12 -5.49
N LYS A 179 -9.39 8.90 -4.82
CA LYS A 179 -10.51 8.10 -5.36
C LYS A 179 -11.00 8.63 -6.70
N LYS A 180 -11.16 9.94 -6.80
CA LYS A 180 -11.57 10.57 -8.06
C LYS A 180 -10.53 10.38 -9.15
N ALA A 181 -9.24 10.53 -8.83
CA ALA A 181 -8.17 10.28 -9.78
C ALA A 181 -8.15 8.81 -10.26
N ILE A 182 -8.37 7.85 -9.35
CA ILE A 182 -8.47 6.43 -9.70
C ILE A 182 -9.66 6.18 -10.63
N PHE A 183 -10.83 6.75 -10.31
CA PHE A 183 -12.01 6.68 -11.16
C PHE A 183 -11.73 7.19 -12.58
N ILE A 184 -11.09 8.35 -12.71
CA ILE A 184 -10.69 8.91 -14.00
C ILE A 184 -9.75 7.96 -14.74
N ALA A 185 -8.73 7.46 -14.06
CA ALA A 185 -7.75 6.57 -14.68
C ALA A 185 -8.38 5.26 -15.18
N GLU A 186 -9.30 4.68 -14.43
CA GLU A 186 -10.04 3.48 -14.83
C GLU A 186 -10.93 3.73 -16.05
N LYS A 187 -11.72 4.82 -16.03
CA LYS A 187 -12.58 5.19 -17.16
C LYS A 187 -11.78 5.52 -18.40
N TRP A 188 -10.69 6.30 -18.23
CA TRP A 188 -9.77 6.64 -19.31
C TRP A 188 -9.21 5.40 -20.00
N ASN A 189 -8.67 4.47 -19.24
CA ASN A 189 -8.07 3.26 -19.79
C ASN A 189 -9.08 2.31 -20.44
N ASN A 190 -10.36 2.38 -20.05
CA ASN A 190 -11.43 1.59 -20.67
C ASN A 190 -11.94 2.19 -22.00
N ILE A 191 -11.90 3.52 -22.14
CA ILE A 191 -12.33 4.22 -23.36
C ILE A 191 -11.21 4.24 -24.39
N SER A 192 -9.96 4.27 -23.97
CA SER A 192 -8.84 4.60 -24.80
C SER A 192 -8.32 3.43 -25.61
N SER A 193 -8.66 3.42 -26.87
CA SER A 193 -7.88 2.73 -27.91
C SER A 193 -6.56 3.48 -28.26
N LEU A 194 -6.29 4.63 -27.69
CA LEU A 194 -5.39 5.60 -28.26
C LEU A 194 -4.14 5.93 -27.43
N CYS A 195 -4.30 6.32 -26.20
CA CYS A 195 -3.16 6.60 -25.33
C CYS A 195 -3.39 6.07 -23.93
N LYS A 196 -2.39 5.40 -23.41
CA LYS A 196 -2.38 4.96 -22.02
C LYS A 196 -2.15 6.17 -21.12
N LEU A 197 -2.94 6.30 -20.08
CA LEU A 197 -2.74 7.32 -19.06
C LEU A 197 -1.42 7.02 -18.33
N GLU A 198 -0.47 7.94 -18.39
CA GLU A 198 0.82 7.83 -17.73
C GLU A 198 0.84 8.61 -16.41
N THR A 199 0.43 9.86 -16.47
CA THR A 199 0.45 10.76 -15.32
C THR A 199 -0.84 11.55 -15.21
N MET A 200 -1.17 11.87 -13.97
CA MET A 200 -2.26 12.76 -13.62
C MET A 200 -1.77 13.79 -12.62
N THR A 201 -2.24 15.02 -12.71
CA THR A 201 -1.91 16.09 -11.77
C THR A 201 -3.19 16.71 -11.25
N TYR A 202 -3.22 17.03 -9.98
CA TYR A 202 -4.26 17.85 -9.37
C TYR A 202 -3.68 19.15 -8.85
N GLU A 203 -4.34 20.25 -9.21
CA GLU A 203 -4.05 21.59 -8.71
C GLU A 203 -5.31 22.25 -8.17
N VAL A 204 -5.21 22.93 -7.03
CA VAL A 204 -6.37 23.48 -6.30
C VAL A 204 -7.25 24.41 -7.14
N LEU A 205 -6.64 25.15 -8.07
CA LEU A 205 -7.39 26.11 -8.91
C LEU A 205 -7.70 25.58 -10.31
N ALA A 206 -6.93 24.61 -10.78
CA ALA A 206 -7.06 24.05 -12.13
C ALA A 206 -7.82 22.74 -12.20
N GLY A 207 -8.02 22.07 -11.06
CA GLY A 207 -8.64 20.75 -11.00
C GLY A 207 -7.65 19.65 -11.41
N TYR A 208 -8.14 18.66 -12.14
CA TYR A 208 -7.36 17.51 -12.60
C TYR A 208 -6.84 17.72 -14.02
N SER A 209 -5.62 17.30 -14.25
CA SER A 209 -5.02 17.25 -15.58
C SER A 209 -4.51 15.83 -15.85
N VAL A 210 -4.91 15.26 -16.97
CA VAL A 210 -4.46 13.94 -17.43
C VAL A 210 -3.44 14.15 -18.53
N GLU A 211 -2.29 13.50 -18.40
CA GLU A 211 -1.25 13.48 -19.43
C GLU A 211 -1.11 12.05 -19.96
N CYS A 212 -1.17 11.91 -21.26
CA CYS A 212 -0.93 10.65 -21.95
C CYS A 212 0.01 10.85 -23.13
N ALA A 213 0.83 9.84 -23.41
CA ALA A 213 1.69 9.82 -24.60
C ALA A 213 1.09 8.89 -25.67
N GLY A 214 0.90 9.42 -26.86
CA GLY A 214 0.53 8.62 -28.03
C GLY A 214 1.70 7.80 -28.55
N LYS A 215 1.43 6.92 -29.53
CA LYS A 215 2.45 6.06 -30.18
C LYS A 215 3.59 6.85 -30.83
N SER A 216 3.34 8.10 -31.18
CA SER A 216 4.32 9.03 -31.78
C SER A 216 5.17 9.76 -30.75
N GLY A 217 4.98 9.52 -29.44
CA GLY A 217 5.63 10.26 -28.36
C GLY A 217 5.05 11.64 -28.10
N LEU A 218 3.96 12.00 -28.79
CA LEU A 218 3.22 13.24 -28.55
C LEU A 218 2.49 13.18 -27.22
N LYS A 219 2.71 14.22 -26.42
CA LYS A 219 2.00 14.37 -25.14
C LYS A 219 0.73 15.17 -25.32
N THR A 220 -0.39 14.55 -24.93
CA THR A 220 -1.70 15.21 -24.87
C THR A 220 -2.03 15.49 -23.41
N VAL A 221 -2.42 16.70 -23.09
CA VAL A 221 -2.86 17.09 -21.74
C VAL A 221 -4.35 17.45 -21.82
N VAL A 222 -5.13 16.81 -20.95
CA VAL A 222 -6.58 17.05 -20.83
C VAL A 222 -6.86 17.65 -19.46
N HIS A 223 -7.47 18.83 -19.45
CA HIS A 223 -7.85 19.53 -18.23
C HIS A 223 -9.30 19.26 -17.87
N LEU A 224 -9.54 18.83 -16.65
CA LEU A 224 -10.85 18.45 -16.11
C LEU A 224 -11.12 19.24 -14.83
N LYS A 225 -12.25 19.92 -14.75
CA LYS A 225 -12.64 20.65 -13.54
C LYS A 225 -12.95 19.70 -12.39
N GLU A 226 -12.69 20.14 -11.17
CA GLU A 226 -12.98 19.35 -9.97
C GLU A 226 -14.48 19.12 -9.73
N ASP A 227 -15.30 20.07 -10.11
CA ASP A 227 -16.75 20.12 -9.87
C ASP A 227 -17.61 19.35 -10.90
N PHE A 228 -16.98 18.72 -11.90
CA PHE A 228 -17.72 17.87 -12.84
C PHE A 228 -18.35 16.67 -12.14
N SER A 229 -19.59 16.38 -12.48
CA SER A 229 -20.24 15.12 -12.14
C SER A 229 -19.59 13.93 -12.87
N ASP A 230 -19.84 12.72 -12.41
CA ASP A 230 -19.25 11.53 -13.03
C ASP A 230 -19.71 11.35 -14.50
N ASP A 231 -20.95 11.71 -14.80
CA ASP A 231 -21.50 11.65 -16.17
C ASP A 231 -20.84 12.69 -17.08
N GLU A 232 -20.61 13.92 -16.59
CA GLU A 232 -19.90 14.96 -17.34
C GLU A 232 -18.45 14.54 -17.63
N TRP A 233 -17.80 13.89 -16.67
CA TRP A 233 -16.45 13.38 -16.88
C TRP A 233 -16.38 12.31 -17.94
N ILE A 234 -17.36 11.39 -17.96
CA ILE A 234 -17.46 10.33 -18.98
C ILE A 234 -17.68 10.97 -20.36
N ALA A 235 -18.61 11.91 -20.49
CA ALA A 235 -18.89 12.61 -21.75
C ALA A 235 -17.66 13.38 -22.29
N ILE A 236 -16.87 14.00 -21.42
CA ILE A 236 -15.62 14.67 -21.78
C ILE A 236 -14.58 13.64 -22.28
N MET A 237 -14.42 12.52 -21.59
CA MET A 237 -13.48 11.48 -22.02
C MET A 237 -13.86 10.86 -23.36
N GLU A 238 -15.16 10.65 -23.63
CA GLU A 238 -15.66 10.20 -24.92
C GLU A 238 -15.35 11.22 -26.01
N SER A 239 -15.60 12.50 -25.75
CA SER A 239 -15.27 13.58 -26.70
C SER A 239 -13.76 13.68 -26.98
N VAL A 240 -12.93 13.45 -25.96
CA VAL A 240 -11.46 13.38 -26.11
C VAL A 240 -11.08 12.20 -26.97
N SER A 241 -11.73 11.04 -26.78
CA SER A 241 -11.50 9.85 -27.60
C SER A 241 -11.82 10.12 -29.06
N ASP A 242 -12.96 10.72 -29.36
CA ASP A 242 -13.37 11.04 -30.72
C ASP A 242 -12.40 12.00 -31.42
N VAL A 243 -11.97 13.05 -30.71
CA VAL A 243 -10.94 13.98 -31.20
C VAL A 243 -9.63 13.25 -31.47
N ALA A 244 -9.20 12.41 -30.57
CA ALA A 244 -7.96 11.67 -30.70
C ALA A 244 -8.02 10.66 -31.85
N VAL A 245 -9.16 9.99 -32.09
CA VAL A 245 -9.38 9.12 -33.28
C VAL A 245 -9.28 9.94 -34.56
N SER A 246 -9.97 11.08 -34.63
CA SER A 246 -9.93 11.94 -35.83
C SER A 246 -8.53 12.45 -36.14
N LEU A 247 -7.73 12.70 -35.11
CA LEU A 247 -6.34 13.14 -35.24
C LEU A 247 -5.40 12.03 -35.73
N LEU A 248 -5.67 10.78 -35.38
CA LEU A 248 -4.88 9.62 -35.85
C LEU A 248 -5.22 9.18 -37.28
N ASP A 249 -6.48 9.30 -37.68
CA ASP A 249 -6.93 8.99 -39.04
C ASP A 249 -6.49 10.03 -40.07
N GLU A 250 -6.22 11.25 -39.65
CA GLU A 250 -5.66 12.27 -40.51
C GLU A 250 -4.14 12.19 -40.52
N ASP A 251 -3.56 11.51 -41.51
CA ASP A 251 -2.10 11.52 -41.83
C ASP A 251 -1.50 12.96 -41.96
N LYS A 252 -2.32 13.96 -41.97
CA LYS A 252 -1.96 15.38 -41.99
C LYS A 252 -1.08 15.82 -40.80
N TRP A 253 -1.11 15.09 -39.70
CA TRP A 253 -0.29 15.42 -38.51
C TRP A 253 1.19 15.11 -38.69
N ALA A 254 1.54 14.11 -39.49
CA ALA A 254 2.91 13.76 -39.76
C ALA A 254 3.60 14.71 -40.76
N GLY A 255 2.82 15.45 -41.55
CA GLY A 255 3.34 16.31 -42.62
C GLY A 255 3.54 17.79 -42.26
N GLU A 256 2.86 18.29 -41.25
CA GLU A 256 2.90 19.72 -40.88
C GLU A 256 3.83 20.05 -39.72
N TYR A 257 4.36 19.04 -39.01
CA TYR A 257 5.13 19.21 -37.80
C TYR A 257 6.41 18.38 -37.85
N GLU A 258 7.57 19.04 -37.91
CA GLU A 258 8.82 18.37 -37.66
C GLU A 258 8.92 17.97 -36.18
N ILE A 259 9.07 16.66 -35.94
CA ILE A 259 9.33 16.14 -34.60
C ILE A 259 10.77 16.43 -34.25
N ASP A 260 11.02 17.28 -33.26
CA ASP A 260 12.36 17.40 -32.71
C ASP A 260 12.72 16.12 -31.95
N LYS A 261 13.55 15.29 -32.60
CA LYS A 261 14.00 13.99 -32.06
C LYS A 261 14.77 14.11 -30.74
N ARG A 262 15.11 15.32 -30.30
CA ARG A 262 15.89 15.55 -29.08
C ARG A 262 15.05 15.64 -27.84
N ASP A 263 13.82 16.13 -27.91
CA ASP A 263 12.95 16.33 -26.74
C ASP A 263 11.60 15.62 -26.85
N GLY A 264 11.33 14.95 -27.96
CA GLY A 264 10.06 14.24 -28.18
C GLY A 264 8.86 15.18 -28.34
N SER A 265 9.09 16.47 -28.53
CA SER A 265 8.06 17.47 -28.80
C SER A 265 7.99 17.80 -30.29
N LEU A 266 6.78 17.99 -30.78
CA LEU A 266 6.51 18.49 -32.12
C LEU A 266 6.88 20.00 -32.18
N ASP A 267 8.04 20.32 -32.70
CA ASP A 267 8.47 21.71 -32.94
C ASP A 267 8.10 22.68 -31.81
N GLY A 268 8.23 22.21 -30.57
CA GLY A 268 7.87 22.99 -29.38
C GLY A 268 6.38 23.25 -29.18
N ARG A 269 5.50 22.59 -29.93
CA ARG A 269 4.05 22.73 -29.79
C ARG A 269 3.49 21.66 -28.85
N LYS A 270 2.63 22.11 -27.95
CA LYS A 270 1.92 21.25 -27.01
C LYS A 270 0.43 21.36 -27.28
N TYR A 271 -0.24 20.23 -27.40
CA TYR A 271 -1.70 20.15 -27.54
C TYR A 271 -2.32 19.95 -26.18
N GLU A 272 -3.31 20.76 -25.88
CA GLU A 272 -4.12 20.65 -24.66
C GLU A 272 -5.59 20.54 -25.04
N ILE A 273 -6.31 19.69 -24.35
CA ILE A 273 -7.75 19.60 -24.46
C ILE A 273 -8.33 20.21 -23.19
N ILE A 274 -8.99 21.36 -23.35
CA ILE A 274 -9.62 22.08 -22.25
C ILE A 274 -11.12 21.86 -22.36
N TYR A 275 -11.69 21.16 -21.41
CA TYR A 275 -13.14 20.88 -21.32
C TYR A 275 -13.73 20.34 -22.62
N GLY A 276 -13.07 19.37 -23.25
CA GLY A 276 -13.49 18.74 -24.49
C GLY A 276 -13.20 19.53 -25.77
N LYS A 277 -12.46 20.64 -25.69
CA LYS A 277 -12.03 21.42 -26.86
C LYS A 277 -10.53 21.31 -27.04
N LEU A 278 -10.10 20.95 -28.25
CA LEU A 278 -8.69 20.95 -28.61
C LEU A 278 -8.16 22.39 -28.68
N VAL A 279 -7.13 22.67 -27.90
CA VAL A 279 -6.44 23.97 -27.89
C VAL A 279 -4.98 23.74 -28.26
N GLN A 280 -4.52 24.42 -29.28
CA GLN A 280 -3.12 24.39 -29.70
C GLN A 280 -2.34 25.48 -28.96
N ASN A 281 -1.43 25.06 -28.09
CA ASN A 281 -0.49 25.99 -27.44
C ASN A 281 0.74 26.20 -28.32
N ILE A 282 0.76 27.30 -29.05
CA ILE A 282 1.95 27.74 -29.77
C ILE A 282 2.86 28.42 -28.73
N LYS A 283 4.02 27.84 -28.44
CA LYS A 283 5.06 28.59 -27.73
C LYS A 283 5.35 29.83 -28.55
N LYS A 284 5.01 31.01 -28.04
CA LYS A 284 5.53 32.28 -28.61
C LYS A 284 7.04 32.18 -28.54
N GLY A 285 7.68 31.90 -29.67
CA GLY A 285 9.12 32.01 -29.79
C GLY A 285 9.53 33.42 -29.30
N SER A 286 10.51 33.49 -28.44
CA SER A 286 11.13 34.75 -28.09
C SER A 286 11.66 35.38 -29.38
N VAL A 287 10.95 36.37 -29.85
CA VAL A 287 11.52 37.25 -30.86
C VAL A 287 12.59 38.07 -30.12
N ASP A 288 13.79 37.52 -30.03
CA ASP A 288 14.96 38.29 -29.72
C ASP A 288 15.20 39.27 -30.89
N GLY A 289 14.63 40.43 -30.72
CA GLY A 289 14.94 41.56 -31.56
C GLY A 289 16.40 41.96 -31.35
N LYS A 290 17.29 41.45 -32.17
CA LYS A 290 18.54 42.13 -32.43
C LYS A 290 18.24 43.41 -33.24
N ARG A 291 18.38 44.49 -32.60
CA ARG A 291 18.79 45.79 -33.21
C ARG A 291 20.12 46.23 -32.61
#